data_2bcd59064d8c5cae0d0bd8cee3b92484
#
_entry.id   2bcd59064d8c5cae0d0bd8cee3b92484
#
_cell.length_a   1.000
_cell.length_b   1.000
_cell.length_c   1.000
_cell.angle_alpha   90.00
_cell.angle_beta   90.00
_cell.angle_gamma   90.00
#
_symmetry.space_group_name_H-M   'P 1'
#
loop_
_entity.id
_entity.type
_entity.pdbx_description
1 polymer ?
#
loop_
_entity_poly.entity_id
_entity_poly.type
_entity_poly.pdbx_seq_one_letter_code
_entity_poly.pdbx_strand_id
1 'polypeptide(L)'
;SYDSLTVVFGIASDKDIPGSLRPLAQAADKVIFTRATGNARAARPGELARTFHEISGKHAMTCPDLADAMELAVRGTNREDVICVTGSFYL
;
A
#
# COMPACT_ATOMS: atom_id res chain seq x y z
N SER A 1 -16.10 -7.09 -13.07
CA SER A 1 -16.13 -5.94 -12.13
C SER A 1 -15.96 -6.42 -10.70
N TYR A 2 -15.62 -5.52 -9.83
CA TYR A 2 -15.38 -5.79 -8.42
C TYR A 2 -16.04 -4.70 -7.58
N ASP A 3 -16.35 -5.02 -6.31
CA ASP A 3 -16.97 -4.06 -5.40
C ASP A 3 -15.95 -3.09 -4.82
N SER A 4 -14.78 -3.58 -4.46
CA SER A 4 -13.73 -2.70 -3.95
C SER A 4 -12.35 -3.21 -4.35
N LEU A 5 -11.39 -2.28 -4.37
CA LEU A 5 -9.99 -2.59 -4.66
C LEU A 5 -9.17 -2.29 -3.41
N THR A 6 -8.51 -3.32 -2.88
CA THR A 6 -7.53 -3.18 -1.80
C THR A 6 -6.14 -3.30 -2.40
N VAL A 7 -5.29 -2.34 -2.10
CA VAL A 7 -3.91 -2.33 -2.60
C VAL A 7 -2.94 -2.48 -1.44
N VAL A 8 -2.08 -3.48 -1.53
CA VAL A 8 -0.94 -3.65 -0.63
C VAL A 8 0.28 -3.07 -1.35
N PHE A 9 0.90 -2.06 -0.79
CA PHE A 9 1.91 -1.27 -1.49
C PHE A 9 3.14 -1.02 -0.63
N GLY A 10 4.31 -1.17 -1.27
CA GLY A 10 5.58 -0.78 -0.70
C GLY A 10 6.49 -0.23 -1.78
N ILE A 11 7.40 0.64 -1.42
CA ILE A 11 8.25 1.31 -2.39
C ILE A 11 9.59 1.66 -1.75
N ALA A 12 10.63 1.71 -2.56
CA ALA A 12 11.94 2.15 -2.11
C ALA A 12 11.92 3.65 -1.82
N SER A 13 12.67 4.06 -0.82
CA SER A 13 12.67 5.45 -0.34
C SER A 13 13.25 6.44 -1.36
N ASP A 14 14.02 5.97 -2.34
CA ASP A 14 14.63 6.82 -3.36
C ASP A 14 13.74 7.04 -4.58
N LYS A 15 12.54 6.48 -4.60
CA LYS A 15 11.59 6.68 -5.69
C LYS A 15 10.75 7.94 -5.48
N ASP A 16 10.04 8.36 -6.53
CA ASP A 16 9.10 9.47 -6.45
C ASP A 16 7.84 9.01 -5.70
N ILE A 17 7.86 9.19 -4.39
CA ILE A 17 6.79 8.70 -3.53
C ILE A 17 5.45 9.39 -3.82
N PRO A 18 5.36 10.73 -3.85
CA PRO A 18 4.07 11.36 -4.16
C PRO A 18 3.53 10.95 -5.53
N GLY A 19 4.37 10.87 -6.54
CA GLY A 19 3.96 10.45 -7.88
C GLY A 19 3.45 9.02 -7.93
N SER A 20 4.03 8.15 -7.09
CA SER A 20 3.58 6.76 -7.00
C SER A 20 2.29 6.60 -6.22
N LEU A 21 2.02 7.48 -5.24
CA LEU A 21 0.83 7.37 -4.40
C LEU A 21 -0.42 8.00 -5.02
N ARG A 22 -0.27 8.95 -5.95
CA ARG A 22 -1.43 9.60 -6.57
C ARG A 22 -2.36 8.63 -7.29
N PRO A 23 -1.86 7.68 -8.10
CA PRO A 23 -2.76 6.69 -8.71
C PRO A 23 -3.51 5.84 -7.69
N LEU A 24 -2.88 5.53 -6.56
CA LEU A 24 -3.53 4.77 -5.49
C LEU A 24 -4.70 5.55 -4.91
N ALA A 25 -4.52 6.84 -4.72
CA ALA A 25 -5.56 7.69 -4.15
C ALA A 25 -6.79 7.74 -5.05
N GLN A 26 -6.61 7.60 -6.35
CA GLN A 26 -7.70 7.63 -7.31
C GLN A 26 -8.40 6.30 -7.46
N ALA A 27 -7.65 5.20 -7.41
CA ALA A 27 -8.16 3.89 -7.79
C ALA A 27 -8.50 2.98 -6.61
N ALA A 28 -7.78 3.08 -5.49
CA ALA A 28 -7.93 2.13 -4.39
C ALA A 28 -8.99 2.57 -3.40
N ASP A 29 -9.79 1.61 -2.93
CA ASP A 29 -10.75 1.83 -1.85
C ASP A 29 -10.08 1.66 -0.49
N LYS A 30 -9.13 0.74 -0.41
CA LYS A 30 -8.32 0.50 0.79
C LYS A 30 -6.86 0.40 0.41
N VAL A 31 -6.00 0.98 1.22
CA VAL A 31 -4.55 0.90 1.00
C VAL A 31 -3.88 0.42 2.28
N ILE A 32 -3.00 -0.54 2.13
CA ILE A 32 -2.17 -1.05 3.22
C ILE A 32 -0.72 -0.82 2.82
N PHE A 33 -0.03 0.06 3.52
CA PHE A 33 1.39 0.28 3.26
C PHE A 33 2.23 -0.70 4.05
N THR A 34 3.19 -1.29 3.37
CA THR A 34 4.10 -2.27 3.94
C THR A 34 5.51 -2.04 3.41
N ARG A 35 6.43 -2.90 3.76
CA ARG A 35 7.80 -2.87 3.23
C ARG A 35 8.31 -4.29 3.07
N ALA A 36 9.18 -4.49 2.09
CA ALA A 36 9.80 -5.81 1.88
C ALA A 36 10.76 -6.11 3.03
N THR A 37 10.65 -7.32 3.57
CA THR A 37 11.51 -7.78 4.64
C THR A 37 12.98 -7.76 4.19
N GLY A 38 13.83 -7.19 5.02
CA GLY A 38 15.27 -7.14 4.74
C GLY A 38 15.70 -6.08 3.74
N ASN A 39 14.78 -5.28 3.22
CA ASN A 39 15.12 -4.20 2.30
C ASN A 39 15.36 -2.90 3.07
N ALA A 40 16.64 -2.57 3.28
CA ALA A 40 17.01 -1.37 4.03
C ALA A 40 16.59 -0.07 3.33
N ARG A 41 16.36 -0.12 2.02
CA ARG A 41 15.95 1.07 1.24
C ARG A 41 14.44 1.27 1.20
N ALA A 42 13.67 0.35 1.75
CA ALA A 42 12.22 0.47 1.73
C ALA A 42 11.78 1.69 2.53
N ALA A 43 10.86 2.46 1.97
CA ALA A 43 10.25 3.56 2.69
C ALA A 43 9.43 3.01 3.86
N ARG A 44 9.40 3.73 4.96
CA ARG A 44 8.65 3.32 6.14
C ARG A 44 7.17 3.45 5.88
N PRO A 45 6.37 2.42 6.20
CA PRO A 45 4.92 2.47 5.96
C PRO A 45 4.24 3.69 6.59
N GLY A 46 4.65 4.09 7.78
CA GLY A 46 4.08 5.27 8.45
C GLY A 46 4.33 6.57 7.68
N GLU A 47 5.49 6.68 7.04
CA GLU A 47 5.80 7.85 6.21
C GLU A 47 4.96 7.84 4.93
N LEU A 48 4.75 6.67 4.34
CA LEU A 48 3.88 6.53 3.18
C LEU A 48 2.45 6.92 3.51
N ALA A 49 1.95 6.47 4.66
CA ALA A 49 0.59 6.80 5.09
C ALA A 49 0.43 8.30 5.32
N ARG A 50 1.43 8.95 5.91
CA ARG A 50 1.40 10.40 6.13
C ARG A 50 1.38 11.15 4.81
N THR A 51 2.27 10.81 3.88
CA THR A 51 2.31 11.45 2.56
C THR A 51 1.00 11.22 1.81
N PHE A 52 0.48 10.00 1.87
CA PHE A 52 -0.80 9.67 1.24
C PHE A 52 -1.94 10.53 1.77
N HIS A 53 -1.99 10.74 3.07
CA HIS A 53 -3.00 11.61 3.68
C HIS A 53 -2.81 13.05 3.23
N GLU A 54 -1.56 13.53 3.18
CA GLU A 54 -1.28 14.90 2.76
C GLU A 54 -1.74 15.19 1.33
N ILE A 55 -1.56 14.23 0.41
CA ILE A 55 -1.90 14.46 -1.00
C ILE A 55 -3.34 14.11 -1.34
N SER A 56 -4.03 13.33 -0.53
CA SER A 56 -5.37 12.81 -0.88
C SER A 56 -6.45 13.09 0.15
N GLY A 57 -6.07 13.42 1.37
CA GLY A 57 -7.00 13.49 2.49
C GLY A 57 -7.48 12.13 2.98
N LYS A 58 -7.01 11.05 2.37
CA LYS A 58 -7.42 9.70 2.71
C LYS A 58 -6.49 9.07 3.74
N HIS A 59 -7.03 8.14 4.51
CA HIS A 59 -6.26 7.37 5.47
C HIS A 59 -5.92 5.99 4.91
N ALA A 60 -4.77 5.48 5.29
CA ALA A 60 -4.31 4.15 4.91
C ALA A 60 -3.92 3.37 6.15
N MET A 61 -3.93 2.06 6.03
CA MET A 61 -3.42 1.18 7.07
C MET A 61 -1.93 0.97 6.87
N THR A 62 -1.23 0.66 7.94
CA THR A 62 0.19 0.33 7.87
C THR A 62 0.42 -1.02 8.49
N CYS A 63 1.27 -1.81 7.84
CA CYS A 63 1.64 -3.13 8.34
C CYS A 63 3.07 -3.41 7.88
N PRO A 64 4.08 -3.29 8.77
CA PRO A 64 5.49 -3.35 8.35
C PRO A 64 5.92 -4.64 7.69
N ASP A 65 5.29 -5.75 8.02
CA ASP A 65 5.63 -7.05 7.46
C ASP A 65 4.73 -7.37 6.27
N LEU A 66 5.32 -7.71 5.13
CA LEU A 66 4.56 -7.99 3.91
C LEU A 66 3.59 -9.15 4.07
N ALA A 67 4.02 -10.23 4.73
CA ALA A 67 3.15 -11.40 4.92
C ALA A 67 1.94 -11.04 5.78
N ASP A 68 2.17 -10.25 6.85
CA ASP A 68 1.07 -9.77 7.70
C ASP A 68 0.14 -8.84 6.94
N ALA A 69 0.68 -7.98 6.09
CA ALA A 69 -0.12 -7.08 5.27
C ALA A 69 -1.01 -7.85 4.30
N MET A 70 -0.47 -8.90 3.69
CA MET A 70 -1.24 -9.77 2.80
C MET A 70 -2.38 -10.47 3.55
N GLU A 71 -2.09 -10.98 4.74
CA GLU A 71 -3.11 -11.62 5.57
C GLU A 71 -4.21 -10.63 5.96
N LEU A 72 -3.82 -9.43 6.33
CA LEU A 72 -4.75 -8.36 6.67
C LEU A 72 -5.66 -8.02 5.49
N ALA A 73 -5.09 -7.94 4.28
CA ALA A 73 -5.84 -7.66 3.08
C ALA A 73 -6.88 -8.75 2.79
N VAL A 74 -6.48 -10.01 2.91
CA VAL A 74 -7.37 -11.14 2.68
C VAL A 74 -8.54 -11.15 3.66
N ARG A 75 -8.26 -10.90 4.94
CA ARG A 75 -9.32 -10.88 5.95
C ARG A 75 -10.34 -9.79 5.72
N GLY A 76 -9.92 -8.66 5.16
CA GLY A 76 -10.79 -7.52 4.96
C GLY A 76 -11.55 -7.52 3.64
N THR A 77 -11.43 -8.57 2.83
CA THR A 77 -12.05 -8.60 1.52
C THR A 77 -13.19 -9.61 1.42
N ASN A 78 -14.12 -9.30 0.53
CA ASN A 78 -15.23 -10.17 0.17
C ASN A 78 -14.93 -10.85 -1.17
N ARG A 79 -15.84 -11.71 -1.60
CA ARG A 79 -15.70 -12.43 -2.87
C ARG A 79 -15.63 -11.50 -4.08
N GLU A 80 -16.31 -10.35 -3.97
CA GLU A 80 -16.40 -9.39 -5.06
C GLU A 80 -15.27 -8.36 -5.04
N ASP A 81 -14.35 -8.46 -4.10
CA ASP A 81 -13.25 -7.52 -3.96
C ASP A 81 -12.00 -8.04 -4.67
N VAL A 82 -11.14 -7.11 -5.03
CA VAL A 82 -9.84 -7.41 -5.64
C VAL A 82 -8.72 -6.91 -4.74
N ILE A 83 -7.69 -7.72 -4.60
CA ILE A 83 -6.47 -7.35 -3.88
C ILE A 83 -5.35 -7.24 -4.90
N CYS A 84 -4.67 -6.12 -4.89
CA CYS A 84 -3.51 -5.88 -5.75
C CYS A 84 -2.28 -5.65 -4.89
N VAL A 85 -1.20 -6.39 -5.16
CA VAL A 85 0.07 -6.21 -4.48
C VAL A 85 1.03 -5.59 -5.47
N THR A 86 1.58 -4.43 -5.13
CA THR A 86 2.42 -3.69 -6.06
C THR A 86 3.51 -2.92 -5.34
N GLY A 87 4.47 -2.41 -6.11
CA GLY A 87 5.57 -1.63 -5.60
C GLY A 87 6.91 -2.29 -5.86
N SER A 88 7.95 -1.74 -5.24
CA SER A 88 9.33 -2.19 -5.43
C SER A 88 9.72 -3.18 -4.36
N PHE A 89 9.22 -4.42 -4.45
CA PHE A 89 9.49 -5.45 -3.46
C PHE A 89 10.73 -6.29 -3.74
N TYR A 90 11.31 -6.16 -4.92
CA TYR A 90 12.33 -7.11 -5.38
C TYR A 90 13.72 -6.49 -5.57
N LEU A 91 13.99 -5.41 -4.96
CA LEU A 91 15.30 -4.75 -5.15
C LEU A 91 16.30 -5.04 -4.08
#